data_edad61b4db9c7b1ae649a191062d8f59
#
_entry.id   edad61b4db9c7b1ae649a191062d8f59
#
_cell.length_a   1.000
_cell.length_b   1.000
_cell.length_c   1.000
_cell.angle_alpha   90.00
_cell.angle_beta   90.00
_cell.angle_gamma   90.00
#
_symmetry.space_group_name_H-M   'P 1'
#
loop_
_entity.id
_entity.type
_entity.pdbx_description
1 polymer ?
#
loop_
_entity_poly.entity_id
_entity_poly.type
_entity_poly.pdbx_seq_one_letter_code
_entity_poly.pdbx_strand_id
1 'polypeptide(L)'
;VRIKFDNIISKAEAIDEVIKGGKIDIVTELTPAEAMKVSESSKAGVVESRAKTVLVGVFNQNKSGSKWKNKELRQAINHAVDKNLVLQEGHLGYGTIMPAMITGGSFGYNSSLYPYAYEPKKAQAVLKEAGIKDFVIATGAGHKAVADSIAKNLSAVGISAKVDTSGSDGWDIKLVEHFDWSPDHPYGVVHREFFGQDGGFRSMPVNKGFEDIGKKIVNSPDNQESLTRELEAYVHEQAFALFLYAPSKLYAVSNRVNFTPYRTTVLELAETTVR
;
A
#
# COMPACT_ATOMS: atom_id res chain seq x y z
N VAL A 1 -8.99 19.92 28.34
CA VAL A 1 -9.75 19.71 27.09
C VAL A 1 -10.62 18.47 27.25
N ARG A 2 -11.88 18.49 26.83
CA ARG A 2 -12.79 17.34 26.84
C ARG A 2 -12.88 16.81 25.41
N ILE A 3 -12.60 15.53 25.22
CA ILE A 3 -12.77 14.83 23.95
C ILE A 3 -14.13 14.13 23.98
N LYS A 4 -14.92 14.28 22.92
CA LYS A 4 -16.15 13.55 22.70
C LYS A 4 -16.05 12.82 21.36
N PHE A 5 -16.20 11.50 21.39
CA PHE A 5 -16.37 10.70 20.19
C PHE A 5 -17.86 10.65 19.83
N ASP A 6 -18.20 11.02 18.60
CA ASP A 6 -19.55 10.94 18.07
C ASP A 6 -19.57 9.89 16.96
N ASN A 7 -20.28 8.80 17.21
CA ASN A 7 -20.46 7.69 16.28
C ASN A 7 -21.93 7.49 15.87
N ILE A 8 -22.77 8.48 16.17
CA ILE A 8 -24.21 8.43 15.91
C ILE A 8 -24.53 9.02 14.53
N ILE A 9 -23.82 10.10 14.16
CA ILE A 9 -24.01 10.74 12.86
C ILE A 9 -23.25 9.98 11.76
N SER A 10 -23.76 10.06 10.55
CA SER A 10 -23.07 9.48 9.40
C SER A 10 -21.77 10.23 9.10
N LYS A 11 -20.81 9.56 8.46
CA LYS A 11 -19.56 10.18 8.03
C LYS A 11 -19.80 11.40 7.11
N ALA A 12 -20.79 11.32 6.22
CA ALA A 12 -21.14 12.40 5.32
C ALA A 12 -21.64 13.65 6.08
N GLU A 13 -22.51 13.44 7.08
CA GLU A 13 -22.98 14.53 7.97
C GLU A 13 -21.82 15.10 8.81
N ALA A 14 -20.90 14.26 9.30
CA ALA A 14 -19.74 14.72 10.05
C ALA A 14 -18.82 15.59 9.19
N ILE A 15 -18.61 15.23 7.92
CA ILE A 15 -17.85 16.03 6.95
C ILE A 15 -18.56 17.38 6.71
N ASP A 16 -19.87 17.39 6.52
CA ASP A 16 -20.65 18.60 6.33
C ASP A 16 -20.59 19.53 7.55
N GLU A 17 -20.65 18.99 8.77
CA GLU A 17 -20.47 19.74 10.01
C GLU A 17 -19.09 20.39 10.10
N VAL A 18 -18.01 19.66 9.81
CA VAL A 18 -16.65 20.22 9.82
C VAL A 18 -16.50 21.34 8.78
N ILE A 19 -16.97 21.12 7.55
CA ILE A 19 -16.90 22.12 6.46
C ILE A 19 -17.63 23.41 6.80
N LYS A 20 -18.77 23.33 7.48
CA LYS A 20 -19.56 24.50 7.90
C LYS A 20 -19.04 25.19 9.17
N GLY A 21 -18.05 24.58 9.86
CA GLY A 21 -17.59 25.02 11.17
C GLY A 21 -18.60 24.74 12.28
N GLY A 22 -19.35 23.63 12.14
CA GLY A 22 -20.33 23.12 13.08
C GLY A 22 -19.73 22.49 14.34
N LYS A 23 -20.33 21.42 14.84
CA LYS A 23 -19.97 20.82 16.13
C LYS A 23 -18.81 19.82 16.07
N ILE A 24 -18.46 19.35 14.85
CA ILE A 24 -17.40 18.35 14.66
C ILE A 24 -16.09 19.06 14.37
N ASP A 25 -15.03 18.64 15.03
CA ASP A 25 -13.69 19.19 14.87
C ASP A 25 -12.76 18.31 14.02
N ILE A 26 -12.91 17.00 14.11
CA ILE A 26 -12.06 16.05 13.37
C ILE A 26 -12.93 14.92 12.80
N VAL A 27 -12.75 14.62 11.51
CA VAL A 27 -13.29 13.42 10.86
C VAL A 27 -12.13 12.59 10.33
N THR A 28 -12.12 11.30 10.66
CA THR A 28 -11.05 10.38 10.31
C THR A 28 -11.36 9.60 9.01
N GLU A 29 -10.32 9.01 8.42
CA GLU A 29 -10.44 8.05 7.33
C GLU A 29 -11.19 8.59 6.09
N LEU A 30 -10.90 9.84 5.72
CA LEU A 30 -11.45 10.39 4.50
C LEU A 30 -10.97 9.58 3.29
N THR A 31 -11.87 9.36 2.35
CA THR A 31 -11.45 9.00 0.99
C THR A 31 -10.81 10.23 0.33
N PRO A 32 -9.98 10.05 -0.70
CA PRO A 32 -9.43 11.17 -1.45
C PRO A 32 -10.49 12.13 -2.00
N ALA A 33 -11.64 11.63 -2.45
CA ALA A 33 -12.74 12.45 -2.95
C ALA A 33 -13.39 13.30 -1.83
N GLU A 34 -13.54 12.74 -0.63
CA GLU A 34 -14.01 13.47 0.54
C GLU A 34 -13.00 14.54 0.98
N ALA A 35 -11.70 14.23 0.90
CA ALA A 35 -10.64 15.20 1.20
C ALA A 35 -10.66 16.38 0.22
N MET A 36 -10.89 16.16 -1.06
CA MET A 36 -11.09 17.25 -2.03
C MET A 36 -12.25 18.15 -1.64
N LYS A 37 -13.40 17.58 -1.25
CA LYS A 37 -14.55 18.36 -0.78
C LYS A 37 -14.20 19.22 0.44
N VAL A 38 -13.42 18.68 1.40
CA VAL A 38 -12.98 19.41 2.59
C VAL A 38 -12.02 20.54 2.24
N SER A 39 -11.13 20.34 1.26
CA SER A 39 -10.13 21.34 0.84
C SER A 39 -10.75 22.64 0.26
N GLU A 40 -12.01 22.60 -0.17
CA GLU A 40 -12.76 23.75 -0.64
C GLU A 40 -13.31 24.64 0.50
N SER A 41 -13.22 24.16 1.75
CA SER A 41 -13.78 24.87 2.91
C SER A 41 -12.85 25.97 3.43
N SER A 42 -13.43 27.09 3.82
CA SER A 42 -12.71 28.14 4.59
C SER A 42 -12.70 27.89 6.10
N LYS A 43 -13.38 26.86 6.60
CA LYS A 43 -13.54 26.55 8.04
C LYS A 43 -12.80 25.29 8.48
N ALA A 44 -12.35 24.49 7.52
CA ALA A 44 -11.65 23.23 7.76
C ALA A 44 -10.56 23.05 6.72
N GLY A 45 -9.62 22.16 7.02
CA GLY A 45 -8.56 21.72 6.10
C GLY A 45 -8.37 20.22 6.15
N VAL A 46 -7.64 19.72 5.16
CA VAL A 46 -7.21 18.33 5.13
C VAL A 46 -5.86 18.22 5.82
N VAL A 47 -5.76 17.29 6.77
CA VAL A 47 -4.49 16.89 7.37
C VAL A 47 -4.14 15.50 6.87
N GLU A 48 -2.94 15.35 6.34
CA GLU A 48 -2.39 14.10 5.80
C GLU A 48 -1.43 13.46 6.80
N SER A 49 -1.60 12.17 7.05
CA SER A 49 -0.65 11.37 7.81
C SER A 49 -0.07 10.26 6.93
N ARG A 50 1.24 10.20 6.87
CA ARG A 50 1.98 9.10 6.23
C ARG A 50 2.00 7.89 7.14
N ALA A 51 0.86 7.21 7.25
CA ALA A 51 0.75 5.99 8.05
C ALA A 51 1.68 4.89 7.51
N LYS A 52 2.01 3.93 8.38
CA LYS A 52 2.81 2.76 8.03
C LYS A 52 1.94 1.68 7.39
N THR A 53 1.28 2.05 6.30
CA THR A 53 0.41 1.17 5.51
C THR A 53 1.01 1.02 4.11
N VAL A 54 0.96 -0.16 3.55
CA VAL A 54 1.42 -0.44 2.18
C VAL A 54 0.31 -1.07 1.37
N LEU A 55 0.21 -0.69 0.11
CA LEU A 55 -0.63 -1.33 -0.89
C LEU A 55 0.26 -2.01 -1.92
N VAL A 56 0.07 -3.30 -2.10
CA VAL A 56 0.83 -4.13 -3.06
C VAL A 56 -0.07 -5.10 -3.80
N GLY A 57 0.38 -5.57 -4.97
CA GLY A 57 -0.21 -6.70 -5.67
C GLY A 57 0.57 -7.98 -5.35
N VAL A 58 -0.02 -8.89 -4.58
CA VAL A 58 0.57 -10.19 -4.26
C VAL A 58 0.43 -11.12 -5.46
N PHE A 59 1.53 -11.68 -5.97
CA PHE A 59 1.48 -12.64 -7.07
C PHE A 59 1.02 -14.02 -6.63
N ASN A 60 0.09 -14.63 -7.36
CA ASN A 60 -0.36 -16.01 -7.13
C ASN A 60 0.64 -17.02 -7.70
N GLN A 61 1.68 -17.29 -6.96
CA GLN A 61 2.70 -18.30 -7.34
C GLN A 61 2.24 -19.73 -7.05
N ASN A 62 1.20 -19.92 -6.23
CA ASN A 62 0.65 -21.22 -5.84
C ASN A 62 -0.41 -21.75 -6.82
N LYS A 63 -0.94 -20.91 -7.69
CA LYS A 63 -1.88 -21.28 -8.76
C LYS A 63 -1.26 -22.38 -9.63
N SER A 64 -2.03 -23.40 -9.98
CA SER A 64 -1.58 -24.47 -10.89
C SER A 64 -1.09 -23.87 -12.22
N GLY A 65 0.08 -24.27 -12.67
CA GLY A 65 0.69 -23.72 -13.89
C GLY A 65 1.12 -22.26 -13.79
N SER A 66 1.20 -21.70 -12.58
CA SER A 66 1.57 -20.29 -12.39
C SER A 66 2.92 -19.96 -13.02
N LYS A 67 2.92 -18.99 -13.92
CA LYS A 67 4.12 -18.39 -14.51
C LYS A 67 4.82 -17.42 -13.55
N TRP A 68 4.12 -16.98 -12.49
CA TRP A 68 4.61 -16.00 -11.51
C TRP A 68 5.68 -16.57 -10.57
N LYS A 69 6.02 -17.86 -10.65
CA LYS A 69 7.22 -18.42 -10.02
C LYS A 69 8.51 -17.88 -10.65
N ASN A 70 8.46 -17.44 -11.91
CA ASN A 70 9.58 -16.80 -12.59
C ASN A 70 9.75 -15.34 -12.11
N LYS A 71 10.93 -15.02 -11.55
CA LYS A 71 11.30 -13.69 -11.05
C LYS A 71 11.24 -12.63 -12.15
N GLU A 72 11.75 -12.94 -13.34
CA GLU A 72 11.82 -11.99 -14.45
C GLU A 72 10.44 -11.54 -14.92
N LEU A 73 9.44 -12.42 -14.87
CA LEU A 73 8.06 -12.08 -15.21
C LEU A 73 7.44 -11.16 -14.15
N ARG A 74 7.73 -11.36 -12.87
CA ARG A 74 7.28 -10.47 -11.80
C ARG A 74 7.94 -9.09 -11.89
N GLN A 75 9.23 -9.05 -12.23
CA GLN A 75 9.95 -7.80 -12.51
C GLN A 75 9.37 -7.09 -13.73
N ALA A 76 9.04 -7.82 -14.80
CA ALA A 76 8.41 -7.26 -15.99
C ALA A 76 7.04 -6.62 -15.67
N ILE A 77 6.21 -7.26 -14.82
CA ILE A 77 4.96 -6.63 -14.34
C ILE A 77 5.25 -5.34 -13.55
N ASN A 78 6.27 -5.34 -12.69
CA ASN A 78 6.68 -4.13 -11.97
C ASN A 78 7.13 -3.01 -12.91
N HIS A 79 7.78 -3.32 -14.03
CA HIS A 79 8.17 -2.36 -15.06
C HIS A 79 7.02 -1.94 -15.99
N ALA A 80 5.97 -2.77 -16.13
CA ALA A 80 4.81 -2.49 -16.96
C ALA A 80 3.85 -1.47 -16.34
N VAL A 81 3.91 -1.25 -15.01
CA VAL A 81 2.95 -0.43 -14.27
C VAL A 81 3.57 0.92 -13.88
N ASP A 82 2.99 2.01 -14.36
CA ASP A 82 3.28 3.37 -13.91
C ASP A 82 2.63 3.62 -12.55
N LYS A 83 3.44 3.52 -11.48
CA LYS A 83 2.96 3.67 -10.11
C LYS A 83 2.47 5.09 -9.80
N ASN A 84 3.04 6.11 -10.46
CA ASN A 84 2.58 7.49 -10.28
C ASN A 84 1.17 7.67 -10.85
N LEU A 85 0.92 7.13 -12.05
CA LEU A 85 -0.41 7.14 -12.64
C LEU A 85 -1.40 6.35 -11.79
N VAL A 86 -1.00 5.16 -11.30
CA VAL A 86 -1.84 4.33 -10.42
C VAL A 86 -2.17 5.06 -9.10
N LEU A 87 -1.19 5.73 -8.49
CA LEU A 87 -1.43 6.54 -7.29
C LEU A 87 -2.37 7.72 -7.60
N GLN A 88 -2.17 8.39 -8.73
CA GLN A 88 -3.02 9.53 -9.12
C GLN A 88 -4.46 9.09 -9.41
N GLU A 89 -4.68 8.03 -10.19
CA GLU A 89 -6.01 7.55 -10.54
C GLU A 89 -6.72 6.82 -9.38
N GLY A 90 -5.97 6.08 -8.57
CA GLY A 90 -6.49 5.27 -7.48
C GLY A 90 -6.64 5.97 -6.16
N HIS A 91 -5.80 6.99 -5.88
CA HIS A 91 -5.75 7.66 -4.58
C HIS A 91 -5.52 9.18 -4.67
N LEU A 92 -5.78 9.78 -5.84
CA LEU A 92 -5.65 11.21 -6.14
C LEU A 92 -4.29 11.81 -5.74
N GLY A 93 -3.22 11.01 -5.76
CA GLY A 93 -1.87 11.44 -5.42
C GLY A 93 -1.55 11.42 -3.92
N TYR A 94 -2.49 11.10 -3.04
CA TYR A 94 -2.23 11.02 -1.60
C TYR A 94 -1.52 9.73 -1.22
N GLY A 95 -0.21 9.76 -1.15
CA GLY A 95 0.61 8.61 -0.81
C GLY A 95 2.07 8.76 -1.23
N THR A 96 2.85 7.71 -1.02
CA THR A 96 4.27 7.66 -1.40
C THR A 96 4.56 6.37 -2.14
N ILE A 97 5.12 6.46 -3.35
CA ILE A 97 5.53 5.29 -4.11
C ILE A 97 6.57 4.50 -3.33
N MET A 98 6.40 3.17 -3.30
CA MET A 98 7.24 2.28 -2.50
C MET A 98 8.14 1.41 -3.37
N PRO A 99 9.44 1.29 -3.04
CA PRO A 99 10.32 0.31 -3.68
C PRO A 99 10.08 -1.12 -3.18
N ALA A 100 9.68 -1.29 -1.93
CA ALA A 100 9.41 -2.57 -1.27
C ALA A 100 8.34 -2.41 -0.18
N MET A 101 8.55 -2.91 1.04
CA MET A 101 7.49 -3.01 2.05
C MET A 101 7.60 -1.98 3.19
N ILE A 102 8.76 -1.37 3.41
CA ILE A 102 8.98 -0.48 4.56
C ILE A 102 8.88 0.97 4.16
N THR A 103 8.05 1.74 4.86
CA THR A 103 7.86 3.17 4.60
C THR A 103 9.03 4.00 5.12
N GLY A 104 9.33 5.11 4.46
CA GLY A 104 10.43 6.00 4.83
C GLY A 104 10.35 6.45 6.30
N GLY A 105 11.51 6.45 6.99
CA GLY A 105 11.64 6.79 8.40
C GLY A 105 11.14 5.71 9.37
N SER A 106 10.89 4.49 8.89
CA SER A 106 10.61 3.32 9.72
C SER A 106 11.87 2.48 9.92
N PHE A 107 11.89 1.67 10.97
CA PHE A 107 13.00 0.75 11.26
C PHE A 107 13.27 -0.18 10.07
N GLY A 108 14.53 -0.30 9.68
CA GLY A 108 14.93 -1.13 8.53
C GLY A 108 14.61 -0.54 7.15
N TYR A 109 14.13 0.70 7.07
CA TYR A 109 13.96 1.36 5.77
C TYR A 109 15.29 1.43 5.01
N ASN A 110 15.26 0.97 3.76
CA ASN A 110 16.45 0.97 2.90
C ASN A 110 16.38 2.12 1.89
N SER A 111 17.04 3.22 2.20
CA SER A 111 17.08 4.43 1.35
C SER A 111 17.86 4.26 0.04
N SER A 112 18.58 3.15 -0.14
CA SER A 112 19.27 2.84 -1.41
C SER A 112 18.35 2.15 -2.44
N LEU A 113 17.16 1.72 -2.05
CA LEU A 113 16.20 1.13 -2.97
C LEU A 113 15.38 2.21 -3.67
N TYR A 114 15.24 2.03 -4.97
CA TYR A 114 14.37 2.84 -5.81
C TYR A 114 13.21 2.01 -6.34
N PRO A 115 12.01 2.58 -6.51
CA PRO A 115 10.90 1.89 -7.16
C PRO A 115 11.30 1.41 -8.56
N TYR A 116 10.74 0.28 -8.99
CA TYR A 116 10.93 -0.18 -10.37
C TYR A 116 10.51 0.92 -11.35
N ALA A 117 11.41 1.31 -12.22
CA ALA A 117 11.14 2.31 -13.25
C ALA A 117 10.05 1.82 -14.21
N TYR A 118 9.20 2.72 -14.67
CA TYR A 118 8.22 2.44 -15.72
C TYR A 118 8.92 2.26 -17.06
N GLU A 119 9.04 1.02 -17.53
CA GLU A 119 9.73 0.62 -18.77
C GLU A 119 8.81 -0.26 -19.63
N PRO A 120 7.68 0.26 -20.15
CA PRO A 120 6.64 -0.55 -20.78
C PRO A 120 7.13 -1.33 -22.00
N LYS A 121 8.05 -0.78 -22.80
CA LYS A 121 8.60 -1.48 -23.98
C LYS A 121 9.43 -2.69 -23.60
N LYS A 122 10.26 -2.56 -22.56
CA LYS A 122 11.07 -3.67 -22.02
C LYS A 122 10.16 -4.74 -21.43
N ALA A 123 9.18 -4.33 -20.61
CA ALA A 123 8.19 -5.24 -20.03
C ALA A 123 7.41 -5.99 -21.11
N GLN A 124 6.94 -5.30 -22.15
CA GLN A 124 6.21 -5.89 -23.28
C GLN A 124 7.03 -7.01 -23.96
N ALA A 125 8.31 -6.79 -24.21
CA ALA A 125 9.17 -7.79 -24.85
C ALA A 125 9.23 -9.08 -24.03
N VAL A 126 9.53 -8.99 -22.72
CA VAL A 126 9.64 -10.12 -21.81
C VAL A 126 8.30 -10.87 -21.67
N LEU A 127 7.20 -10.13 -21.47
CA LEU A 127 5.88 -10.72 -21.26
C LEU A 127 5.34 -11.38 -22.53
N LYS A 128 5.60 -10.81 -23.70
CA LYS A 128 5.24 -11.38 -25.00
C LYS A 128 6.02 -12.68 -25.28
N GLU A 129 7.33 -12.70 -25.04
CA GLU A 129 8.17 -13.90 -25.20
C GLU A 129 7.68 -15.04 -24.31
N ALA A 130 7.29 -14.73 -23.07
CA ALA A 130 6.72 -15.70 -22.14
C ALA A 130 5.28 -16.13 -22.48
N GLY A 131 4.68 -15.53 -23.51
CA GLY A 131 3.30 -15.80 -23.93
C GLY A 131 2.25 -15.41 -22.88
N ILE A 132 2.48 -14.32 -22.15
CA ILE A 132 1.49 -13.74 -21.24
C ILE A 132 0.52 -12.91 -22.08
N LYS A 133 -0.75 -13.33 -22.11
CA LYS A 133 -1.80 -12.65 -22.90
C LYS A 133 -2.93 -12.13 -21.99
N ASP A 134 -3.24 -12.87 -20.95
CA ASP A 134 -4.33 -12.60 -20.03
C ASP A 134 -3.80 -12.42 -18.61
N PHE A 135 -4.47 -11.58 -17.83
CA PHE A 135 -4.07 -11.27 -16.45
C PHE A 135 -5.31 -10.94 -15.61
N VAL A 136 -5.45 -11.55 -14.44
CA VAL A 136 -6.56 -11.32 -13.54
C VAL A 136 -6.09 -10.59 -12.28
N ILE A 137 -6.68 -9.43 -12.01
CA ILE A 137 -6.41 -8.61 -10.83
C ILE A 137 -7.56 -8.77 -9.85
N ALA A 138 -7.35 -9.51 -8.78
CA ALA A 138 -8.33 -9.63 -7.70
C ALA A 138 -8.24 -8.43 -6.75
N THR A 139 -9.38 -7.89 -6.36
CA THR A 139 -9.44 -6.74 -5.44
C THR A 139 -10.78 -6.66 -4.71
N GLY A 140 -10.80 -5.99 -3.56
CA GLY A 140 -12.03 -5.51 -2.94
C GLY A 140 -12.54 -4.21 -3.62
N ALA A 141 -13.78 -3.84 -3.32
CA ALA A 141 -14.40 -2.64 -3.89
C ALA A 141 -13.60 -1.35 -3.63
N GLY A 142 -12.94 -1.24 -2.48
CA GLY A 142 -12.17 -0.06 -2.09
C GLY A 142 -10.95 0.24 -2.97
N HIS A 143 -10.40 -0.77 -3.65
CA HIS A 143 -9.23 -0.62 -4.52
C HIS A 143 -9.54 -0.84 -6.01
N LYS A 144 -10.83 -0.77 -6.38
CA LYS A 144 -11.22 -1.01 -7.78
C LYS A 144 -10.56 -0.01 -8.75
N ALA A 145 -10.51 1.27 -8.39
CA ALA A 145 -9.86 2.29 -9.23
C ALA A 145 -8.36 2.01 -9.45
N VAL A 146 -7.67 1.54 -8.41
CA VAL A 146 -6.27 1.08 -8.49
C VAL A 146 -6.15 -0.09 -9.47
N ALA A 147 -7.02 -1.09 -9.35
CA ALA A 147 -7.00 -2.26 -10.21
C ALA A 147 -7.30 -1.89 -11.68
N ASP A 148 -8.27 -0.99 -11.91
CA ASP A 148 -8.60 -0.48 -13.26
C ASP A 148 -7.40 0.26 -13.88
N SER A 149 -6.68 1.07 -13.10
CA SER A 149 -5.48 1.76 -13.55
C SER A 149 -4.35 0.78 -13.90
N ILE A 150 -4.13 -0.25 -13.07
CA ILE A 150 -3.15 -1.32 -13.39
C ILE A 150 -3.57 -2.04 -14.67
N ALA A 151 -4.86 -2.36 -14.85
CA ALA A 151 -5.35 -3.02 -16.06
C ALA A 151 -5.10 -2.20 -17.33
N LYS A 152 -5.27 -0.86 -17.28
CA LYS A 152 -4.92 0.04 -18.40
C LYS A 152 -3.42 -0.04 -18.72
N ASN A 153 -2.54 0.00 -17.72
CA ASN A 153 -1.10 -0.11 -17.90
C ASN A 153 -0.72 -1.45 -18.58
N LEU A 154 -1.32 -2.56 -18.12
CA LEU A 154 -1.09 -3.88 -18.70
C LEU A 154 -1.62 -3.97 -20.14
N SER A 155 -2.76 -3.35 -20.44
CA SER A 155 -3.30 -3.27 -21.81
C SER A 155 -2.36 -2.53 -22.75
N ALA A 156 -1.68 -1.49 -22.29
CA ALA A 156 -0.70 -0.75 -23.08
C ALA A 156 0.53 -1.58 -23.48
N VAL A 157 0.83 -2.66 -22.76
CA VAL A 157 1.89 -3.64 -23.07
C VAL A 157 1.36 -4.92 -23.73
N GLY A 158 0.09 -4.92 -24.16
CA GLY A 158 -0.52 -6.00 -24.95
C GLY A 158 -1.09 -7.15 -24.11
N ILE A 159 -1.36 -6.93 -22.84
CA ILE A 159 -1.98 -7.92 -21.92
C ILE A 159 -3.46 -7.57 -21.73
N SER A 160 -4.36 -8.53 -21.95
CA SER A 160 -5.78 -8.41 -21.62
C SER A 160 -5.95 -8.59 -20.09
N ALA A 161 -6.07 -7.49 -19.37
CA ALA A 161 -6.23 -7.53 -17.92
C ALA A 161 -7.69 -7.41 -17.50
N LYS A 162 -8.15 -8.31 -16.61
CA LYS A 162 -9.50 -8.32 -16.04
C LYS A 162 -9.42 -8.02 -14.55
N VAL A 163 -10.26 -7.09 -14.09
CA VAL A 163 -10.47 -6.83 -12.66
C VAL A 163 -11.57 -7.76 -12.13
N ASP A 164 -11.25 -8.47 -11.06
CA ASP A 164 -12.18 -9.40 -10.40
C ASP A 164 -12.42 -8.97 -8.94
N THR A 165 -13.67 -8.67 -8.64
CA THR A 165 -14.17 -8.32 -7.30
C THR A 165 -15.00 -9.43 -6.66
N SER A 166 -15.12 -10.59 -7.31
CA SER A 166 -15.98 -11.70 -6.86
C SER A 166 -15.33 -12.57 -5.78
N GLY A 167 -14.00 -12.44 -5.60
CA GLY A 167 -13.25 -13.28 -4.68
C GLY A 167 -12.89 -14.66 -5.22
N SER A 168 -12.91 -14.86 -6.56
CA SER A 168 -12.50 -16.12 -7.19
C SER A 168 -11.00 -16.40 -6.99
N ASP A 169 -10.59 -17.68 -7.02
CA ASP A 169 -9.20 -18.11 -6.80
C ASP A 169 -8.32 -18.05 -8.06
N GLY A 170 -8.91 -17.68 -9.20
CA GLY A 170 -8.24 -17.69 -10.51
C GLY A 170 -7.29 -16.52 -10.81
N TRP A 171 -7.04 -15.66 -9.84
CA TRP A 171 -6.27 -14.42 -9.99
C TRP A 171 -4.77 -14.63 -10.24
N ASP A 172 -4.15 -13.64 -10.86
CA ASP A 172 -2.71 -13.54 -11.07
C ASP A 172 -2.03 -12.65 -10.04
N ILE A 173 -2.65 -11.49 -9.72
CA ILE A 173 -2.34 -10.71 -8.53
C ILE A 173 -3.59 -10.44 -7.72
N LYS A 174 -3.40 -10.28 -6.40
CA LYS A 174 -4.42 -9.77 -5.48
C LYS A 174 -3.92 -8.50 -4.82
N LEU A 175 -4.70 -7.42 -4.90
CA LEU A 175 -4.38 -6.19 -4.20
C LEU A 175 -4.64 -6.37 -2.71
N VAL A 176 -3.63 -6.08 -1.91
CA VAL A 176 -3.68 -6.16 -0.44
C VAL A 176 -3.12 -4.87 0.12
N GLU A 177 -3.94 -4.19 0.92
CA GLU A 177 -3.51 -3.10 1.77
C GLU A 177 -3.34 -3.62 3.18
N HIS A 178 -2.20 -3.34 3.78
CA HIS A 178 -1.92 -3.77 5.14
C HIS A 178 -1.07 -2.75 5.87
N PHE A 179 -1.31 -2.62 7.17
CA PHE A 179 -0.57 -1.71 8.03
C PHE A 179 0.46 -2.45 8.89
N ASP A 180 1.52 -1.74 9.26
CA ASP A 180 2.53 -2.26 10.15
C ASP A 180 2.14 -2.02 11.62
N TRP A 181 1.90 -3.11 12.35
CA TRP A 181 1.56 -3.11 13.78
C TRP A 181 2.79 -2.87 14.66
N SER A 182 3.95 -3.26 14.16
CA SER A 182 5.19 -3.25 14.90
C SER A 182 6.21 -2.39 14.17
N PRO A 183 6.11 -1.06 14.33
CA PRO A 183 6.91 -0.11 13.58
C PRO A 183 8.42 -0.26 13.77
N ASP A 184 8.83 -0.91 14.87
CA ASP A 184 10.24 -1.10 15.18
C ASP A 184 10.77 -2.47 14.71
N HIS A 185 9.88 -3.35 14.26
CA HIS A 185 10.22 -4.69 13.76
C HIS A 185 9.38 -5.08 12.54
N PRO A 186 9.55 -4.44 11.38
CA PRO A 186 8.74 -4.70 10.19
C PRO A 186 8.74 -6.16 9.73
N TYR A 187 9.84 -6.89 9.94
CA TYR A 187 9.89 -8.32 9.64
C TYR A 187 8.81 -9.13 10.38
N GLY A 188 8.51 -8.76 11.63
CA GLY A 188 7.50 -9.46 12.44
C GLY A 188 6.07 -9.31 11.92
N VAL A 189 5.79 -8.30 11.10
CA VAL A 189 4.43 -8.02 10.61
C VAL A 189 4.40 -7.96 9.08
N VAL A 190 4.95 -6.90 8.48
CA VAL A 190 4.78 -6.67 7.04
C VAL A 190 5.39 -7.78 6.20
N HIS A 191 6.66 -8.10 6.43
CA HIS A 191 7.32 -9.11 5.61
C HIS A 191 6.80 -10.53 5.89
N ARG A 192 6.62 -10.87 7.17
CA ARG A 192 6.17 -12.19 7.56
C ARG A 192 4.76 -12.50 7.08
N GLU A 193 3.83 -11.53 7.19
CA GLU A 193 2.46 -11.71 6.74
C GLU A 193 2.34 -11.89 5.22
N PHE A 194 3.20 -11.24 4.45
CA PHE A 194 3.14 -11.34 2.99
C PHE A 194 3.98 -12.49 2.42
N PHE A 195 5.13 -12.80 3.02
CA PHE A 195 6.11 -13.69 2.38
C PHE A 195 6.59 -14.83 3.28
N GLY A 196 6.40 -14.74 4.59
CA GLY A 196 6.82 -15.77 5.55
C GLY A 196 6.01 -17.06 5.47
N GLN A 197 6.56 -18.13 6.00
CA GLN A 197 5.98 -19.48 5.93
C GLN A 197 4.52 -19.51 6.44
N ASP A 198 4.21 -18.77 7.50
CA ASP A 198 2.90 -18.75 8.16
C ASP A 198 2.09 -17.47 7.83
N GLY A 199 2.52 -16.71 6.83
CA GLY A 199 1.93 -15.41 6.48
C GLY A 199 0.51 -15.53 5.92
N GLY A 200 -0.41 -14.73 6.43
CA GLY A 200 -1.83 -14.75 6.04
C GLY A 200 -2.10 -14.31 4.60
N PHE A 201 -1.21 -13.49 4.04
CA PHE A 201 -1.29 -13.03 2.64
C PHE A 201 -0.36 -13.76 1.69
N ARG A 202 0.41 -14.71 2.19
CA ARG A 202 1.38 -15.46 1.38
C ARG A 202 0.70 -16.29 0.29
N SER A 203 1.05 -16.03 -0.95
CA SER A 203 0.59 -16.79 -2.11
C SER A 203 1.76 -17.30 -2.98
N MET A 204 2.83 -17.74 -2.32
CA MET A 204 4.05 -18.23 -2.93
C MET A 204 4.57 -19.45 -2.17
N PRO A 205 5.37 -20.33 -2.79
CA PRO A 205 6.11 -21.37 -2.06
C PRO A 205 7.01 -20.77 -0.97
N VAL A 206 7.31 -21.52 0.05
CA VAL A 206 8.29 -21.11 1.07
C VAL A 206 9.62 -20.78 0.38
N ASN A 207 10.11 -19.56 0.62
CA ASN A 207 11.36 -19.10 0.04
C ASN A 207 12.49 -19.22 1.07
N LYS A 208 13.42 -20.12 0.81
CA LYS A 208 14.53 -20.39 1.74
C LYS A 208 15.38 -19.15 2.03
N GLY A 209 15.70 -18.35 1.01
CA GLY A 209 16.50 -17.13 1.19
C GLY A 209 15.82 -16.11 2.11
N PHE A 210 14.51 -15.92 1.95
CA PHE A 210 13.70 -15.07 2.83
C PHE A 210 13.70 -15.58 4.27
N GLU A 211 13.44 -16.89 4.48
CA GLU A 211 13.41 -17.50 5.82
C GLU A 211 14.79 -17.45 6.51
N ASP A 212 15.89 -17.66 5.76
CA ASP A 212 17.23 -17.62 6.32
C ASP A 212 17.60 -16.20 6.79
N ILE A 213 17.25 -15.14 6.02
CA ILE A 213 17.46 -13.75 6.46
C ILE A 213 16.58 -13.45 7.68
N GLY A 214 15.31 -13.87 7.65
CA GLY A 214 14.40 -13.70 8.78
C GLY A 214 14.92 -14.34 10.07
N LYS A 215 15.46 -15.55 10.00
CA LYS A 215 16.12 -16.22 11.14
C LYS A 215 17.33 -15.44 11.65
N LYS A 216 18.13 -14.85 10.76
CA LYS A 216 19.25 -14.00 11.17
C LYS A 216 18.78 -12.77 11.93
N ILE A 217 17.70 -12.11 11.45
CA ILE A 217 17.11 -10.96 12.13
C ILE A 217 16.73 -11.31 13.56
N VAL A 218 16.01 -12.42 13.75
CA VAL A 218 15.56 -12.86 15.09
C VAL A 218 16.72 -13.19 16.01
N ASN A 219 17.79 -13.82 15.48
CA ASN A 219 18.93 -14.30 16.29
C ASN A 219 20.08 -13.28 16.45
N SER A 220 19.94 -12.07 15.93
CA SER A 220 21.00 -11.04 15.96
C SER A 220 20.47 -9.70 16.42
N PRO A 221 20.13 -9.53 17.71
CA PRO A 221 19.52 -8.31 18.25
C PRO A 221 20.24 -7.01 17.87
N ASP A 222 21.57 -7.04 17.90
CA ASP A 222 22.41 -5.86 17.62
C ASP A 222 22.47 -5.47 16.13
N ASN A 223 22.01 -6.35 15.23
CA ASN A 223 22.09 -6.17 13.78
C ASN A 223 20.72 -6.18 13.10
N GLN A 224 19.63 -6.16 13.84
CA GLN A 224 18.27 -6.33 13.30
C GLN A 224 17.95 -5.30 12.22
N GLU A 225 18.32 -4.04 12.42
CA GLU A 225 18.01 -2.99 11.46
C GLU A 225 18.75 -3.18 10.12
N SER A 226 20.04 -3.52 10.17
CA SER A 226 20.83 -3.77 8.95
C SER A 226 20.37 -5.02 8.21
N LEU A 227 20.03 -6.08 8.94
CA LEU A 227 19.48 -7.31 8.37
C LEU A 227 18.06 -7.09 7.80
N THR A 228 17.28 -6.21 8.39
CA THR A 228 15.97 -5.83 7.83
C THR A 228 16.14 -5.06 6.52
N ARG A 229 17.15 -4.18 6.38
CA ARG A 229 17.51 -3.55 5.11
C ARG A 229 17.96 -4.58 4.06
N GLU A 230 18.69 -5.61 4.45
CA GLU A 230 19.08 -6.73 3.58
C GLU A 230 17.83 -7.48 3.10
N LEU A 231 16.86 -7.73 4.00
CA LEU A 231 15.61 -8.37 3.67
C LEU A 231 14.78 -7.53 2.68
N GLU A 232 14.69 -6.22 2.89
CA GLU A 232 14.03 -5.30 1.96
C GLU A 232 14.66 -5.36 0.56
N ALA A 233 15.99 -5.33 0.49
CA ALA A 233 16.70 -5.45 -0.78
C ALA A 233 16.43 -6.79 -1.46
N TYR A 234 16.40 -7.87 -0.69
CA TYR A 234 16.09 -9.20 -1.20
C TYR A 234 14.65 -9.29 -1.73
N VAL A 235 13.69 -8.82 -0.96
CA VAL A 235 12.26 -8.79 -1.35
C VAL A 235 12.05 -7.97 -2.62
N HIS A 236 12.70 -6.81 -2.71
CA HIS A 236 12.70 -5.97 -3.91
C HIS A 236 13.30 -6.71 -5.10
N GLU A 237 14.54 -7.22 -4.98
CA GLU A 237 15.24 -7.90 -6.07
C GLU A 237 14.45 -9.11 -6.59
N GLN A 238 13.84 -9.87 -5.67
CA GLN A 238 13.01 -11.02 -6.03
C GLN A 238 11.65 -10.63 -6.62
N ALA A 239 11.27 -9.36 -6.59
CA ALA A 239 9.96 -8.86 -7.02
C ALA A 239 8.81 -9.70 -6.42
N PHE A 240 8.84 -9.94 -5.12
CA PHE A 240 7.85 -10.80 -4.48
C PHE A 240 6.43 -10.27 -4.58
N ALA A 241 6.28 -8.96 -4.80
CA ALA A 241 5.01 -8.31 -5.07
C ALA A 241 5.14 -7.31 -6.23
N LEU A 242 4.02 -6.89 -6.79
CA LEU A 242 3.91 -5.62 -7.50
C LEU A 242 3.87 -4.52 -6.44
N PHE A 243 5.00 -3.84 -6.24
CA PHE A 243 5.11 -2.76 -5.27
C PHE A 243 4.43 -1.50 -5.83
N LEU A 244 3.49 -0.95 -5.07
CA LEU A 244 2.71 0.21 -5.50
C LEU A 244 3.06 1.44 -4.66
N TYR A 245 2.34 1.66 -3.57
CA TYR A 245 2.52 2.84 -2.74
C TYR A 245 2.08 2.60 -1.29
N ALA A 246 2.51 3.49 -0.42
CA ALA A 246 1.98 3.66 0.92
C ALA A 246 0.87 4.73 0.86
N PRO A 247 -0.41 4.38 1.04
CA PRO A 247 -1.49 5.34 1.05
C PRO A 247 -1.40 6.24 2.29
N SER A 248 -1.70 7.51 2.12
CA SER A 248 -1.81 8.44 3.25
C SER A 248 -3.17 8.35 3.91
N LYS A 249 -3.22 8.44 5.24
CA LYS A 249 -4.46 8.67 5.97
C LYS A 249 -4.84 10.13 5.91
N LEU A 250 -6.10 10.39 5.64
CA LEU A 250 -6.64 11.73 5.45
C LEU A 250 -7.66 12.05 6.52
N TYR A 251 -7.57 13.25 7.08
CA TYR A 251 -8.44 13.75 8.14
C TYR A 251 -9.03 15.09 7.72
N ALA A 252 -10.33 15.31 7.96
CA ALA A 252 -10.89 16.65 7.96
C ALA A 252 -10.69 17.26 9.34
N VAL A 253 -10.14 18.45 9.40
CA VAL A 253 -9.81 19.11 10.67
C VAL A 253 -10.33 20.55 10.63
N SER A 254 -11.17 20.90 11.61
CA SER A 254 -11.67 22.25 11.82
C SER A 254 -10.53 23.21 12.13
N ASN A 255 -10.63 24.45 11.63
CA ASN A 255 -9.66 25.51 11.95
C ASN A 255 -9.63 25.90 13.44
N ARG A 256 -10.55 25.38 14.26
CA ARG A 256 -10.59 25.57 15.72
C ARG A 256 -9.57 24.73 16.48
N VAL A 257 -8.99 23.69 15.84
CA VAL A 257 -8.04 22.79 16.50
C VAL A 257 -6.74 22.73 15.73
N ASN A 258 -5.65 22.49 16.46
CA ASN A 258 -4.38 22.04 15.90
C ASN A 258 -4.31 20.55 16.13
N PHE A 259 -4.32 19.78 15.06
CA PHE A 259 -4.24 18.33 15.09
C PHE A 259 -2.94 17.89 14.43
N THR A 260 -2.16 17.09 15.15
CA THR A 260 -0.96 16.43 14.64
C THR A 260 -1.19 14.92 14.64
N PRO A 261 -1.41 14.29 13.48
CA PRO A 261 -1.63 12.86 13.41
C PRO A 261 -0.33 12.11 13.66
N TYR A 262 -0.40 11.05 14.44
CA TYR A 262 0.71 10.11 14.55
C TYR A 262 0.80 9.20 13.33
N ARG A 263 2.00 8.70 13.04
CA ARG A 263 2.26 7.77 11.93
C ARG A 263 1.85 6.33 12.26
N THR A 264 0.88 6.16 13.13
CA THR A 264 0.32 4.88 13.55
C THR A 264 -1.06 4.68 12.93
N THR A 265 -1.62 3.49 13.12
CA THR A 265 -3.00 3.18 12.72
C THR A 265 -4.03 3.64 13.75
N VAL A 266 -3.58 4.05 14.93
CA VAL A 266 -4.45 4.50 16.03
C VAL A 266 -4.61 6.01 15.96
N LEU A 267 -5.82 6.50 16.22
CA LEU A 267 -6.07 7.93 16.38
C LEU A 267 -5.51 8.37 17.75
N GLU A 268 -4.44 9.12 17.70
CA GLU A 268 -3.81 9.70 18.90
C GLU A 268 -4.10 11.21 18.95
N LEU A 269 -4.57 11.69 20.09
CA LEU A 269 -5.01 13.07 20.28
C LEU A 269 -4.22 13.82 21.36
N ALA A 270 -3.17 13.20 21.93
CA ALA A 270 -2.42 13.78 23.05
C ALA A 270 -1.81 15.16 22.73
N GLU A 271 -1.39 15.38 21.49
CA GLU A 271 -0.80 16.66 21.02
C GLU A 271 -1.84 17.61 20.38
N THR A 272 -3.12 17.23 20.40
CA THR A 272 -4.18 18.06 19.82
C THR A 272 -4.53 19.21 20.78
N THR A 273 -4.54 20.44 20.26
CA THR A 273 -4.89 21.62 21.03
C THR A 273 -6.06 22.40 20.38
N VAL A 274 -6.84 23.07 21.21
CA VAL A 274 -7.91 23.98 20.76
C VAL A 274 -7.31 25.37 20.62
N ARG A 275 -7.64 26.07 19.53
CA ARG A 275 -7.25 27.46 19.27
C ARG A 275 -8.17 28.45 19.96
#